data_fe7df09b2350115723231222ca6207e7
#
_entry.id   fe7df09b2350115723231222ca6207e7
#
_cell.length_a   1.000
_cell.length_b   1.000
_cell.length_c   1.000
_cell.angle_alpha   90.00
_cell.angle_beta   90.00
_cell.angle_gamma   90.00
#
_symmetry.space_group_name_H-M   'P 1'
#
loop_
_entity.id
_entity.type
_entity.pdbx_description
1 polymer ?
#
loop_
_entity_poly.entity_id
_entity_poly.type
_entity_poly.pdbx_seq_one_letter_code
_entity_poly.pdbx_strand_id
1 'polypeptide(L)'
;MNISHQVKAITSRVKDHRGYTDMIFDLAVFIDYTDDETNSNVGYQLFKQFDTETEYNLENPFILFDEVTEEQINSLIETLIEEERVGGQLNLQEWAERRFAEIYAEPVSKLFIFQIP
;
A
#
# COMPACT_ATOMS: atom_id res chain seq x y z
N MET A 1 -0.43 -6.57 -20.71
CA MET A 1 -0.93 -6.17 -19.38
C MET A 1 -0.62 -4.70 -19.18
N ASN A 2 -1.60 -3.90 -18.88
CA ASN A 2 -1.46 -2.46 -18.70
C ASN A 2 -2.01 -2.08 -17.32
N ILE A 3 -1.13 -1.92 -16.34
CA ILE A 3 -1.48 -1.77 -14.94
C ILE A 3 -1.47 -0.30 -14.52
N SER A 4 -2.60 0.15 -14.01
CA SER A 4 -2.73 1.45 -13.35
C SER A 4 -3.03 1.26 -11.86
N HIS A 5 -2.89 2.31 -11.08
CA HIS A 5 -3.23 2.25 -9.66
C HIS A 5 -3.99 3.49 -9.21
N GLN A 6 -4.75 3.32 -8.15
CA GLN A 6 -5.51 4.39 -7.51
C GLN A 6 -5.51 4.19 -6.00
N VAL A 7 -5.25 5.26 -5.27
CA VAL A 7 -5.43 5.26 -3.82
C VAL A 7 -6.92 5.33 -3.51
N LYS A 8 -7.46 4.31 -2.85
CA LYS A 8 -8.89 4.21 -2.54
C LYS A 8 -9.26 4.81 -1.20
N ALA A 9 -8.40 4.65 -0.21
CA ALA A 9 -8.66 5.15 1.13
C ALA A 9 -7.35 5.37 1.87
N ILE A 10 -7.37 6.35 2.75
CA ILE A 10 -6.27 6.65 3.66
C ILE A 10 -6.88 6.74 5.04
N THR A 11 -6.38 5.96 5.98
CA THR A 11 -6.77 6.05 7.38
C THR A 11 -5.56 6.38 8.24
N SER A 12 -5.78 7.09 9.33
CA SER A 12 -4.72 7.44 10.26
C SER A 12 -5.18 7.20 11.69
N ARG A 13 -4.24 6.80 12.55
CA ARG A 13 -4.47 6.81 13.99
C ARG A 13 -3.80 8.03 14.58
N VAL A 14 -4.54 8.75 15.39
CA VAL A 14 -4.10 9.99 16.00
C VAL A 14 -4.29 9.94 17.51
N LYS A 15 -3.48 10.68 18.22
CA LYS A 15 -3.69 10.95 19.66
C LYS A 15 -2.96 12.21 20.08
N ASP A 16 -3.35 12.76 21.23
CA ASP A 16 -2.63 13.86 21.84
C ASP A 16 -1.28 13.36 22.39
N HIS A 17 -0.22 14.06 22.07
CA HIS A 17 1.14 13.67 22.47
C HIS A 17 2.05 14.88 22.54
N ARG A 18 2.82 15.00 23.61
CA ARG A 18 3.80 16.08 23.83
C ARG A 18 3.22 17.49 23.65
N GLY A 19 1.95 17.68 24.07
CA GLY A 19 1.26 18.96 23.93
C GLY A 19 0.67 19.24 22.57
N TYR A 20 0.84 18.34 21.61
CA TYR A 20 0.20 18.41 20.30
C TYR A 20 -1.13 17.67 20.30
N THR A 21 -2.11 18.25 19.62
CA THR A 21 -3.45 17.65 19.47
C THR A 21 -3.52 16.86 18.17
N ASP A 22 -4.07 15.65 18.24
CA ASP A 22 -4.28 14.77 17.08
C ASP A 22 -3.01 14.56 16.24
N MET A 23 -1.90 14.23 16.92
CA MET A 23 -0.67 13.85 16.24
C MET A 23 -0.87 12.50 15.53
N ILE A 24 -0.47 12.42 14.27
CA ILE A 24 -0.57 11.20 13.47
C ILE A 24 0.54 10.23 13.88
N PHE A 25 0.14 9.04 14.34
CA PHE A 25 1.04 7.97 14.72
C PHE A 25 1.29 6.99 13.59
N ASP A 26 0.28 6.71 12.79
CA ASP A 26 0.43 5.83 11.63
C ASP A 26 -0.59 6.16 10.54
N LEU A 27 -0.29 5.65 9.35
CA LEU A 27 -1.16 5.72 8.18
C LEU A 27 -1.33 4.32 7.60
N ALA A 28 -2.54 4.01 7.18
CA ALA A 28 -2.82 2.87 6.33
C ALA A 28 -3.36 3.40 5.00
N VAL A 29 -2.72 3.00 3.91
CA VAL A 29 -3.06 3.44 2.55
C VAL A 29 -3.54 2.23 1.77
N PHE A 30 -4.77 2.31 1.27
CA PHE A 30 -5.39 1.25 0.48
C PHE A 30 -5.27 1.61 -0.99
N ILE A 31 -4.55 0.78 -1.75
CA ILE A 31 -4.24 1.03 -3.15
C ILE A 31 -4.85 -0.08 -3.99
N ASP A 32 -5.61 0.31 -5.03
CA ASP A 32 -6.10 -0.62 -6.04
C ASP A 32 -5.20 -0.58 -7.26
N TYR A 33 -4.74 -1.74 -7.69
CA TYR A 33 -4.09 -1.94 -8.97
C TYR A 33 -5.09 -2.56 -9.93
N THR A 34 -5.17 -2.02 -11.12
CA THR A 34 -6.10 -2.48 -12.16
C THR A 34 -5.33 -2.85 -13.41
N ASP A 35 -5.64 -4.03 -13.96
CA ASP A 35 -5.25 -4.34 -15.33
C ASP A 35 -6.31 -3.74 -16.26
N ASP A 36 -5.94 -2.68 -16.96
CA ASP A 36 -6.86 -1.91 -17.80
C ASP A 36 -7.39 -2.71 -19.00
N GLU A 37 -6.72 -3.81 -19.38
CA GLU A 37 -7.18 -4.67 -20.48
C GLU A 37 -8.34 -5.57 -20.07
N THR A 38 -8.38 -6.03 -18.82
CA THR A 38 -9.38 -6.98 -18.33
C THR A 38 -10.30 -6.42 -17.26
N ASN A 39 -10.02 -5.23 -16.73
CA ASN A 39 -10.66 -4.62 -15.55
C ASN A 39 -10.54 -5.46 -14.27
N SER A 40 -9.58 -6.36 -14.22
CA SER A 40 -9.28 -7.09 -12.98
C SER A 40 -8.56 -6.19 -11.99
N ASN A 41 -8.84 -6.36 -10.71
CA ASN A 41 -8.28 -5.54 -9.64
C ASN A 41 -7.57 -6.40 -8.60
N VAL A 42 -6.48 -5.88 -8.06
CA VAL A 42 -5.84 -6.41 -6.85
C VAL A 42 -5.55 -5.26 -5.89
N GLY A 43 -5.79 -5.48 -4.62
CA GLY A 43 -5.58 -4.47 -3.58
C GLY A 43 -4.29 -4.68 -2.84
N TYR A 44 -3.66 -3.58 -2.45
CA TYR A 44 -2.50 -3.58 -1.57
C TYR A 44 -2.74 -2.60 -0.42
N GLN A 45 -2.42 -3.02 0.80
CA GLN A 45 -2.45 -2.15 1.96
C GLN A 45 -1.02 -1.79 2.36
N LEU A 46 -0.69 -0.52 2.25
CA LEU A 46 0.59 0.02 2.69
C LEU A 46 0.41 0.62 4.08
N PHE A 47 1.33 0.33 4.97
CA PHE A 47 1.28 0.81 6.34
C PHE A 47 2.57 1.58 6.66
N LYS A 48 2.43 2.76 7.27
CA LYS A 48 3.56 3.56 7.75
C LYS A 48 3.34 3.94 9.21
N GLN A 49 4.27 3.55 10.06
CA GLN A 49 4.33 3.99 11.42
C GLN A 49 5.36 5.11 11.55
N PHE A 50 4.98 6.20 12.21
CA PHE A 50 5.86 7.33 12.45
C PHE A 50 6.55 7.19 13.80
N ASP A 51 7.84 7.51 13.85
CA ASP A 51 8.58 7.62 15.10
C ASP A 51 8.32 9.00 15.71
N THR A 52 7.40 9.05 16.68
CA THR A 52 7.01 10.29 17.34
C THR A 52 7.96 10.67 18.49
N GLU A 53 8.94 9.84 18.79
CA GLU A 53 9.91 10.11 19.87
C GLU A 53 11.21 10.71 19.35
N THR A 54 11.73 10.23 18.23
CA THR A 54 13.08 10.60 17.75
C THR A 54 13.07 11.37 16.44
N GLU A 55 12.04 11.27 15.61
CA GLU A 55 12.00 11.96 14.31
C GLU A 55 11.64 13.45 14.40
N TYR A 56 11.14 13.92 15.55
CA TYR A 56 10.78 15.33 15.69
C TYR A 56 12.02 16.23 15.70
N ASN A 57 12.03 17.19 14.80
CA ASN A 57 12.98 18.30 14.77
C ASN A 57 12.38 19.48 13.99
N LEU A 58 13.12 20.61 13.88
CA LEU A 58 12.61 21.78 13.17
C LEU A 58 12.45 21.57 11.66
N GLU A 59 13.23 20.65 11.08
CA GLU A 59 13.18 20.33 9.64
C GLU A 59 12.13 19.26 9.34
N ASN A 60 11.81 18.41 10.32
CA ASN A 60 10.85 17.32 10.18
C ASN A 60 9.90 17.29 11.38
N PRO A 61 8.99 18.26 11.50
CA PRO A 61 8.06 18.32 12.62
C PRO A 61 7.03 17.18 12.55
N PHE A 62 6.40 16.91 13.70
CA PHE A 62 5.30 15.96 13.77
C PHE A 62 4.16 16.36 12.82
N ILE A 63 3.51 15.35 12.28
CA ILE A 63 2.35 15.54 11.42
C ILE A 63 1.10 15.62 12.29
N LEU A 64 0.41 16.76 12.25
CA LEU A 64 -0.83 16.98 12.97
C LEU A 64 -2.01 16.84 12.00
N PHE A 65 -3.00 16.05 12.38
CA PHE A 65 -4.14 15.73 11.49
C PHE A 65 -4.84 16.98 10.97
N ASP A 66 -5.08 17.97 11.84
CA ASP A 66 -5.81 19.17 11.47
C ASP A 66 -4.98 20.21 10.69
N GLU A 67 -3.67 20.03 10.61
CA GLU A 67 -2.76 20.97 9.94
C GLU A 67 -2.18 20.40 8.64
N VAL A 68 -2.28 19.10 8.42
CA VAL A 68 -1.73 18.48 7.21
C VAL A 68 -2.59 18.84 6.00
N THR A 69 -1.92 19.20 4.90
CA THR A 69 -2.61 19.51 3.65
C THR A 69 -2.72 18.26 2.77
N GLU A 70 -3.69 18.28 1.85
CA GLU A 70 -3.87 17.23 0.86
C GLU A 70 -2.58 17.03 0.03
N GLU A 71 -1.92 18.12 -0.36
CA GLU A 71 -0.66 18.07 -1.10
C GLU A 71 0.44 17.37 -0.31
N GLN A 72 0.57 17.66 0.99
CA GLN A 72 1.55 17.00 1.86
C GLN A 72 1.29 15.50 1.97
N ILE A 73 0.04 15.10 2.15
CA ILE A 73 -0.34 13.68 2.23
C ILE A 73 -0.08 12.98 0.90
N ASN A 74 -0.44 13.58 -0.22
CA ASN A 74 -0.21 13.00 -1.54
C ASN A 74 1.28 12.80 -1.82
N SER A 75 2.12 13.78 -1.50
CA SER A 75 3.57 13.67 -1.65
C SER A 75 4.16 12.58 -0.77
N LEU A 76 3.69 12.45 0.46
CA LEU A 76 4.11 11.38 1.37
C LEU A 76 3.72 10.01 0.81
N ILE A 77 2.50 9.86 0.33
CA ILE A 77 2.01 8.59 -0.22
C ILE A 77 2.80 8.20 -1.47
N GLU A 78 3.09 9.13 -2.36
CA GLU A 78 3.93 8.87 -3.53
C GLU A 78 5.31 8.34 -3.13
N THR A 79 5.93 8.95 -2.13
CA THR A 79 7.22 8.50 -1.59
C THR A 79 7.11 7.10 -0.99
N LEU A 80 6.06 6.84 -0.21
CA LEU A 80 5.85 5.54 0.41
C LEU A 80 5.63 4.43 -0.63
N ILE A 81 4.89 4.71 -1.69
CA ILE A 81 4.67 3.76 -2.79
C ILE A 81 6.00 3.46 -3.50
N GLU A 82 6.79 4.50 -3.78
CA GLU A 82 8.07 4.36 -4.46
C GLU A 82 9.08 3.55 -3.64
N GLU A 83 9.09 3.73 -2.33
CA GLU A 83 10.03 3.06 -1.43
C GLU A 83 9.59 1.67 -1.00
N GLU A 84 8.32 1.31 -1.13
CA GLU A 84 7.80 0.03 -0.68
C GLU A 84 8.41 -1.14 -1.45
N ARG A 85 8.75 -2.20 -0.73
CA ARG A 85 9.28 -3.44 -1.30
C ARG A 85 8.58 -4.64 -0.67
N VAL A 86 7.91 -5.42 -1.51
CA VAL A 86 7.24 -6.65 -1.09
C VAL A 86 8.27 -7.77 -0.96
N GLY A 87 8.32 -8.38 0.21
CA GLY A 87 9.34 -9.40 0.50
C GLY A 87 10.77 -8.86 0.43
N GLY A 88 10.95 -7.54 0.54
CA GLY A 88 12.25 -6.88 0.46
C GLY A 88 12.84 -6.76 -0.96
N GLN A 89 12.13 -7.18 -1.99
CA GLN A 89 12.65 -7.26 -3.35
C GLN A 89 11.80 -6.58 -4.42
N LEU A 90 10.48 -6.77 -4.39
CA LEU A 90 9.59 -6.30 -5.44
C LEU A 90 9.06 -4.91 -5.13
N ASN A 91 9.12 -3.98 -6.09
CA ASN A 91 8.32 -2.77 -5.99
C ASN A 91 6.85 -3.12 -6.21
N LEU A 92 5.95 -2.17 -5.93
CA LEU A 92 4.52 -2.44 -6.01
C LEU A 92 4.04 -2.75 -7.43
N GLN A 93 4.63 -2.12 -8.45
CA GLN A 93 4.32 -2.40 -9.85
C GLN A 93 4.67 -3.86 -10.21
N GLU A 94 5.86 -4.30 -9.85
CA GLU A 94 6.30 -5.69 -10.07
C GLU A 94 5.44 -6.69 -9.30
N TRP A 95 5.09 -6.36 -8.06
CA TRP A 95 4.18 -7.18 -7.26
C TRP A 95 2.82 -7.32 -7.94
N ALA A 96 2.24 -6.22 -8.41
CA ALA A 96 0.96 -6.23 -9.09
C ALA A 96 1.00 -7.09 -10.37
N GLU A 97 2.06 -6.94 -11.17
CA GLU A 97 2.26 -7.75 -12.37
C GLU A 97 2.28 -9.25 -12.06
N ARG A 98 3.04 -9.64 -11.04
CA ARG A 98 3.09 -11.04 -10.60
C ARG A 98 1.76 -11.52 -10.06
N ARG A 99 1.07 -10.68 -9.30
CA ARG A 99 -0.23 -11.05 -8.73
C ARG A 99 -1.28 -11.29 -9.81
N PHE A 100 -1.32 -10.44 -10.84
CA PHE A 100 -2.20 -10.64 -11.98
C PHE A 100 -1.82 -11.91 -12.77
N ALA A 101 -0.54 -12.15 -12.98
CA ALA A 101 -0.09 -13.37 -13.65
C ALA A 101 -0.55 -14.63 -12.91
N GLU A 102 -0.49 -14.63 -11.58
CA GLU A 102 -0.99 -15.72 -10.75
C GLU A 102 -2.50 -15.91 -10.91
N ILE A 103 -3.27 -14.82 -10.93
CA ILE A 103 -4.73 -14.85 -11.09
C ILE A 103 -5.11 -15.38 -12.47
N TYR A 104 -4.37 -14.99 -13.52
CA TYR A 104 -4.66 -15.42 -14.88
C TYR A 104 -4.16 -16.83 -15.19
N ALA A 105 -3.28 -17.38 -14.38
CA ALA A 105 -2.82 -18.75 -14.53
C ALA A 105 -3.93 -19.71 -14.10
N GLU A 106 -4.79 -20.10 -15.06
CA GLU A 106 -5.90 -21.00 -14.79
C GLU A 106 -5.40 -22.38 -14.39
N PRO A 107 -5.99 -22.97 -13.35
CA PRO A 107 -5.70 -24.36 -13.04
C PRO A 107 -6.13 -25.27 -14.18
N VAL A 108 -5.29 -26.22 -14.48
CA VAL A 108 -5.55 -27.21 -15.53
C VAL A 108 -6.00 -28.51 -14.89
N SER A 109 -7.15 -29.03 -15.36
CA SER A 109 -7.64 -30.34 -14.91
C SER A 109 -6.77 -31.43 -15.51
N LYS A 110 -6.28 -32.31 -14.65
CA LYS A 110 -5.54 -33.49 -15.09
C LYS A 110 -6.25 -34.75 -14.56
N LEU A 111 -6.39 -35.72 -15.44
CA LEU A 111 -7.03 -36.98 -15.09
C LEU A 111 -5.99 -37.94 -14.51
N PHE A 112 -6.29 -38.43 -13.30
CA PHE A 112 -5.53 -39.55 -12.77
C PHE A 112 -5.95 -40.82 -13.49
N ILE A 113 -5.01 -41.53 -14.09
CA ILE A 113 -5.26 -42.77 -14.78
C ILE A 113 -4.71 -43.90 -13.89
N PHE A 114 -5.50 -44.30 -12.92
CA PHE A 114 -5.20 -45.43 -12.06
C PHE A 114 -6.10 -46.60 -12.43
N GLN A 115 -5.57 -47.78 -12.25
CA GLN A 115 -6.38 -48.97 -12.27
C GLN A 115 -6.99 -49.16 -10.87
N ILE A 116 -8.27 -48.84 -10.73
CA ILE A 116 -8.97 -48.93 -9.46
C ILE A 116 -9.59 -50.33 -9.36
N PRO A 117 -9.24 -51.12 -8.30
CA PRO A 117 -9.81 -52.43 -8.12
C PRO A 117 -11.33 -52.43 -7.93
#